data_c10cfcfe571eb2a1276f11bfc1cc0b2e
#
_entry.id   c10cfcfe571eb2a1276f11bfc1cc0b2e
#
_cell.length_a   1.000
_cell.length_b   1.000
_cell.length_c   1.000
_cell.angle_alpha   90.00
_cell.angle_beta   90.00
_cell.angle_gamma   90.00
#
_symmetry.space_group_name_H-M   'P 1'
#
loop_
_entity.id
_entity.type
_entity.pdbx_description
1 polymer ?
#
loop_
_entity_poly.entity_id
_entity_poly.type
_entity_poly.pdbx_seq_one_letter_code
_entity_poly.pdbx_strand_id
1 'polypeptide(L)'
;MTFPLLAALALTLPTLVLAIVFGLLRWLVRKPQRRYWSAVLRVHLALFPLHLFVTFPASIGYVVSRWVGTRGDERSYAGPRILPSGEIQVQTTATLRAERAAGGPALDAATLAAVEDRRHFVPTRPGVEIRAYCVEPIDPDPRFVAVLVHGLFRSSLELEPVAQMLRRRGGECWLVDQCNHGSSSRSPFTGGLRESDDVVAVVDYVRAQPGRADKPLVLFGVSLGTIAVALALPRIEGVAGVVLDAPIDDLTAAAHRMMTFQRPGDRRSSLYMYEPWRSLIITSIGAWSGFSMASVSPIEVVANLPHDLPVLLVSQGRDDRAPPRTVENVYDRLPQHAATKELWHVPDVGHARAFREEPEGYDEALARLLARLRR
;
A
#
# COMPACT_ATOMS: atom_id res chain seq x y z
N MET A 1 9.55 -5.07 18.37
CA MET A 1 8.85 -4.65 19.62
C MET A 1 7.39 -5.01 19.48
N THR A 2 6.78 -5.67 20.46
CA THR A 2 5.35 -6.03 20.39
C THR A 2 4.49 -4.80 20.67
N PHE A 3 3.28 -4.74 20.09
CA PHE A 3 2.36 -3.61 20.31
C PHE A 3 2.07 -3.34 21.81
N PRO A 4 1.81 -4.36 22.66
CA PRO A 4 1.62 -4.14 24.09
C PRO A 4 2.81 -3.44 24.77
N LEU A 5 4.04 -3.80 24.39
CA LEU A 5 5.23 -3.16 24.95
C LEU A 5 5.35 -1.69 24.51
N LEU A 6 5.06 -1.40 23.23
CA LEU A 6 5.05 -0.03 22.73
C LEU A 6 3.99 0.82 23.46
N ALA A 7 2.80 0.28 23.64
CA ALA A 7 1.72 0.96 24.37
C ALA A 7 2.13 1.23 25.85
N ALA A 8 2.67 0.23 26.53
CA ALA A 8 3.15 0.38 27.90
C ALA A 8 4.25 1.45 28.02
N LEU A 9 5.22 1.44 27.09
CA LEU A 9 6.26 2.46 27.06
C LEU A 9 5.70 3.86 26.77
N ALA A 10 4.79 4.01 25.82
CA ALA A 10 4.18 5.29 25.50
C ALA A 10 3.37 5.89 26.66
N LEU A 11 2.74 5.04 27.47
CA LEU A 11 1.96 5.47 28.63
C LEU A 11 2.80 5.75 29.87
N THR A 12 4.00 5.20 29.98
CA THR A 12 4.81 5.27 31.20
C THR A 12 6.14 5.99 31.02
N LEU A 13 6.77 5.90 29.86
CA LEU A 13 8.13 6.39 29.59
C LEU A 13 8.34 7.87 29.95
N PRO A 14 7.46 8.81 29.59
CA PRO A 14 7.67 10.22 29.93
C PRO A 14 7.77 10.46 31.42
N THR A 15 6.87 9.83 32.19
CA THR A 15 6.90 9.95 33.69
C THR A 15 8.09 9.22 34.26
N LEU A 16 8.48 8.08 33.72
CA LEU A 16 9.64 7.31 34.13
C LEU A 16 10.95 8.09 33.93
N VAL A 17 11.12 8.72 32.78
CA VAL A 17 12.28 9.57 32.48
C VAL A 17 12.38 10.71 33.46
N LEU A 18 11.26 11.43 33.68
CA LEU A 18 11.21 12.50 34.72
C LEU A 18 11.52 11.97 36.12
N ALA A 19 10.98 10.81 36.48
CA ALA A 19 11.25 10.19 37.78
C ALA A 19 12.74 9.83 37.95
N ILE A 20 13.39 9.28 36.92
CA ILE A 20 14.81 8.97 36.96
C ILE A 20 15.63 10.24 37.12
N VAL A 21 15.39 11.27 36.31
CA VAL A 21 16.11 12.55 36.37
C VAL A 21 15.97 13.20 37.75
N PHE A 22 14.73 13.35 38.26
CA PHE A 22 14.51 13.92 39.56
C PHE A 22 15.00 13.03 40.71
N GLY A 23 14.96 11.71 40.56
CA GLY A 23 15.54 10.76 41.51
C GLY A 23 17.05 10.89 41.63
N LEU A 24 17.75 11.02 40.53
CA LEU A 24 19.19 11.29 40.49
C LEU A 24 19.55 12.64 41.10
N LEU A 25 18.79 13.69 40.77
CA LEU A 25 19.00 15.02 41.38
C LEU A 25 18.81 14.97 42.91
N ARG A 26 17.78 14.28 43.42
CA ARG A 26 17.57 14.11 44.86
C ARG A 26 18.67 13.28 45.53
N TRP A 27 19.16 12.25 44.86
CA TRP A 27 20.26 11.43 45.34
C TRP A 27 21.55 12.28 45.48
N LEU A 28 21.84 13.10 44.48
CA LEU A 28 22.94 14.05 44.53
C LEU A 28 22.86 15.04 45.69
N VAL A 29 21.64 15.48 46.06
CA VAL A 29 21.41 16.44 47.15
C VAL A 29 21.13 15.74 48.53
N ARG A 30 21.32 14.40 48.60
CA ARG A 30 21.18 13.56 49.79
C ARG A 30 19.85 13.74 50.58
N LYS A 31 18.75 14.02 49.88
CA LYS A 31 17.42 14.17 50.51
C LYS A 31 16.68 12.82 50.73
N PRO A 32 15.91 12.62 51.81
CA PRO A 32 15.22 11.36 52.06
C PRO A 32 14.22 11.00 50.98
N GLN A 33 14.26 9.72 50.52
CA GLN A 33 13.48 9.24 49.36
C GLN A 33 12.07 8.74 49.68
N ARG A 34 11.72 8.54 50.96
CA ARG A 34 10.47 7.87 51.39
C ARG A 34 9.18 8.52 50.84
N ARG A 35 9.17 9.83 50.59
CA ARG A 35 8.04 10.55 50.01
C ARG A 35 8.18 10.79 48.49
N TYR A 36 9.30 10.41 47.92
CA TYR A 36 9.58 10.68 46.51
C TYR A 36 8.69 9.83 45.59
N TRP A 37 8.64 8.53 45.79
CA TRP A 37 7.85 7.63 44.96
C TRP A 37 6.35 7.89 45.03
N SER A 38 5.84 8.29 46.19
CA SER A 38 4.45 8.72 46.32
C SER A 38 4.16 10.02 45.54
N ALA A 39 5.14 10.91 45.45
CA ALA A 39 5.04 12.10 44.61
C ALA A 39 5.10 11.74 43.11
N VAL A 40 6.01 10.84 42.71
CA VAL A 40 6.09 10.32 41.33
C VAL A 40 4.77 9.68 40.91
N LEU A 41 4.19 8.83 41.76
CA LEU A 41 2.90 8.21 41.47
C LEU A 41 1.80 9.26 41.30
N ARG A 42 1.74 10.26 42.15
CA ARG A 42 0.75 11.36 42.05
C ARG A 42 0.93 12.15 40.74
N VAL A 43 2.17 12.46 40.37
CA VAL A 43 2.48 13.14 39.12
C VAL A 43 2.11 12.25 37.92
N HIS A 44 2.43 10.97 38.00
CA HIS A 44 2.03 10.04 36.96
C HIS A 44 0.52 9.95 36.78
N LEU A 45 -0.23 9.82 37.85
CA LEU A 45 -1.69 9.80 37.82
C LEU A 45 -2.28 11.12 37.30
N ALA A 46 -1.69 12.27 37.69
CA ALA A 46 -2.11 13.56 37.13
C ALA A 46 -1.80 13.72 35.63
N LEU A 47 -0.69 13.15 35.16
CA LEU A 47 -0.29 13.18 33.77
C LEU A 47 -0.87 12.03 32.95
N PHE A 48 -1.51 11.04 33.57
CA PHE A 48 -2.03 9.86 32.87
C PHE A 48 -3.00 10.22 31.77
N PRO A 49 -3.94 11.17 31.88
CA PRO A 49 -4.76 11.60 30.75
C PRO A 49 -3.94 12.12 29.58
N LEU A 50 -2.88 12.91 29.85
CA LEU A 50 -1.97 13.40 28.82
C LEU A 50 -1.26 12.24 28.13
N HIS A 51 -0.80 11.24 28.88
CA HIS A 51 -0.18 10.07 28.29
C HIS A 51 -1.16 9.26 27.43
N LEU A 52 -2.38 9.10 27.93
CA LEU A 52 -3.41 8.31 27.26
C LEU A 52 -3.92 8.96 25.96
N PHE A 53 -4.12 10.27 25.94
CA PHE A 53 -4.75 10.99 24.83
C PHE A 53 -3.75 11.71 23.90
N VAL A 54 -2.52 11.89 24.31
CA VAL A 54 -1.50 12.59 23.50
C VAL A 54 -0.31 11.67 23.24
N THR A 55 0.41 11.23 24.29
CA THR A 55 1.66 10.50 24.11
C THR A 55 1.46 9.14 23.43
N PHE A 56 0.44 8.40 23.84
CA PHE A 56 0.12 7.09 23.25
C PHE A 56 -0.25 7.20 21.77
N PRO A 57 -1.24 8.01 21.36
CA PRO A 57 -1.56 8.17 19.95
C PRO A 57 -0.38 8.69 19.12
N ALA A 58 0.36 9.68 19.64
CA ALA A 58 1.53 10.24 18.95
C ALA A 58 2.64 9.20 18.74
N SER A 59 2.92 8.35 19.74
CA SER A 59 3.93 7.30 19.63
C SER A 59 3.53 6.23 18.62
N ILE A 60 2.27 5.80 18.62
CA ILE A 60 1.76 4.85 17.62
C ILE A 60 1.80 5.47 16.23
N GLY A 61 1.33 6.70 16.09
CA GLY A 61 1.36 7.45 14.83
C GLY A 61 2.78 7.59 14.28
N TYR A 62 3.77 7.90 15.14
CA TYR A 62 5.17 7.95 14.75
C TYR A 62 5.66 6.60 14.19
N VAL A 63 5.42 5.52 14.93
CA VAL A 63 5.82 4.18 14.49
C VAL A 63 5.18 3.81 13.16
N VAL A 64 3.88 4.03 13.01
CA VAL A 64 3.18 3.73 11.76
C VAL A 64 3.73 4.58 10.63
N SER A 65 3.89 5.90 10.82
CA SER A 65 4.39 6.80 9.78
C SER A 65 5.77 6.42 9.22
N ARG A 66 6.61 5.75 10.03
CA ARG A 66 7.99 5.39 9.68
C ARG A 66 8.16 3.92 9.29
N TRP A 67 7.19 3.07 9.69
CA TRP A 67 7.36 1.63 9.63
C TRP A 67 6.25 0.94 8.85
N VAL A 68 5.30 1.70 8.29
CA VAL A 68 4.32 1.15 7.35
C VAL A 68 5.01 0.79 6.05
N GLY A 69 4.80 -0.43 5.65
CA GLY A 69 5.36 -1.02 4.46
C GLY A 69 5.83 -2.44 4.71
N THR A 70 6.17 -3.15 3.67
CA THR A 70 6.77 -4.47 3.78
C THR A 70 8.27 -4.33 3.89
N ARG A 71 8.79 -4.65 5.09
CA ARG A 71 10.19 -4.92 5.23
C ARG A 71 10.46 -6.32 4.67
N GLY A 72 10.84 -6.39 3.42
CA GLY A 72 11.45 -7.57 2.91
C GLY A 72 12.77 -7.15 2.34
N ASP A 73 13.90 -7.76 2.82
CA ASP A 73 14.85 -8.12 1.82
C ASP A 73 14.08 -9.05 0.85
N GLU A 74 14.44 -9.07 -0.38
CA GLU A 74 13.79 -9.87 -1.43
C GLU A 74 13.72 -11.36 -1.07
N ARG A 75 14.57 -11.82 -0.18
CA ARG A 75 14.61 -13.17 0.42
C ARG A 75 13.46 -13.43 1.39
N SER A 76 12.84 -12.39 1.93
CA SER A 76 11.68 -12.51 2.81
C SER A 76 10.34 -12.48 2.06
N TYR A 77 10.34 -12.07 0.79
CA TYR A 77 9.30 -12.32 -0.19
C TYR A 77 9.60 -13.65 -0.85
N ALA A 78 8.76 -14.63 -0.66
CA ALA A 78 8.68 -15.70 -1.61
C ALA A 78 8.14 -15.04 -2.88
N GLY A 79 9.04 -14.67 -3.75
CA GLY A 79 8.74 -14.24 -5.09
C GLY A 79 8.01 -15.33 -5.85
N PRO A 80 7.64 -15.07 -7.08
CA PRO A 80 7.03 -16.07 -7.92
C PRO A 80 7.95 -17.29 -7.99
N ARG A 81 7.42 -18.49 -7.78
CA ARG A 81 8.09 -19.72 -8.19
C ARG A 81 7.95 -19.83 -9.68
N ILE A 82 9.08 -19.88 -10.38
CA ILE A 82 9.10 -20.33 -11.77
C ILE A 82 9.04 -21.84 -11.70
N LEU A 83 7.90 -22.41 -12.12
CA LEU A 83 7.76 -23.84 -12.24
C LEU A 83 8.65 -24.36 -13.40
N PRO A 84 9.01 -25.66 -13.40
CA PRO A 84 9.74 -26.24 -14.53
C PRO A 84 9.07 -26.05 -15.90
N SER A 85 7.76 -25.79 -15.93
CA SER A 85 6.99 -25.44 -17.11
C SER A 85 7.24 -24.00 -17.61
N GLY A 86 8.00 -23.19 -16.89
CA GLY A 86 8.14 -21.75 -17.15
C GLY A 86 6.97 -20.91 -16.60
N GLU A 87 5.97 -21.54 -16.02
CA GLU A 87 4.84 -20.86 -15.39
C GLU A 87 5.27 -20.23 -14.05
N ILE A 88 4.83 -19.00 -13.82
CA ILE A 88 5.13 -18.25 -12.60
C ILE A 88 4.01 -18.47 -11.60
N GLN A 89 4.29 -19.23 -10.54
CA GLN A 89 3.36 -19.46 -9.44
C GLN A 89 3.53 -18.38 -8.38
N VAL A 90 2.59 -17.45 -8.28
CA VAL A 90 2.57 -16.44 -7.22
C VAL A 90 2.04 -17.03 -5.93
N GLN A 91 2.82 -16.91 -4.88
CA GLN A 91 2.42 -17.39 -3.56
C GLN A 91 1.63 -16.31 -2.79
N THR A 92 0.54 -16.69 -2.15
CA THR A 92 -0.23 -15.79 -1.29
C THR A 92 0.52 -15.53 0.03
N THR A 93 0.24 -14.41 0.71
CA THR A 93 0.83 -14.12 2.04
C THR A 93 0.52 -15.22 3.07
N ALA A 94 -0.59 -15.93 2.90
CA ALA A 94 -0.96 -17.07 3.78
C ALA A 94 -0.13 -18.30 3.49
N THR A 95 0.07 -18.66 2.21
CA THR A 95 0.94 -19.76 1.79
C THR A 95 2.40 -19.48 2.18
N LEU A 96 2.85 -18.22 2.03
CA LEU A 96 4.18 -17.79 2.46
C LEU A 96 4.42 -17.93 3.96
N ARG A 97 3.44 -17.58 4.78
CA ARG A 97 3.52 -17.75 6.23
C ARG A 97 3.52 -19.22 6.63
N ALA A 98 2.70 -20.02 5.97
CA ALA A 98 2.64 -21.45 6.20
C ALA A 98 3.96 -22.14 5.80
N GLU A 99 4.52 -21.79 4.65
CA GLU A 99 5.82 -22.32 4.18
C GLU A 99 6.98 -21.88 5.08
N ARG A 100 7.01 -20.64 5.54
CA ARG A 100 8.01 -20.18 6.52
C ARG A 100 7.90 -20.90 7.85
N ALA A 101 6.67 -21.08 8.35
CA ALA A 101 6.42 -21.84 9.58
C ALA A 101 6.85 -23.30 9.45
N ALA A 102 6.80 -23.85 8.24
CA ALA A 102 7.24 -25.21 7.91
C ALA A 102 8.75 -25.32 7.55
N GLY A 103 9.53 -24.22 7.67
CA GLY A 103 10.94 -24.19 7.29
C GLY A 103 11.19 -24.29 5.77
N GLY A 104 10.21 -23.84 4.96
CA GLY A 104 10.27 -23.92 3.52
C GLY A 104 11.39 -23.08 2.89
N PRO A 105 11.83 -23.41 1.67
CA PRO A 105 13.00 -22.81 1.05
C PRO A 105 12.79 -21.33 0.74
N ALA A 106 13.84 -20.55 0.98
CA ALA A 106 14.01 -19.25 0.33
C ALA A 106 13.97 -19.44 -1.19
N LEU A 107 13.65 -18.36 -1.95
CA LEU A 107 13.82 -18.36 -3.40
C LEU A 107 15.18 -18.94 -3.77
N ASP A 108 15.21 -19.84 -4.74
CA ASP A 108 16.50 -20.34 -5.23
C ASP A 108 17.29 -19.20 -5.92
N ALA A 109 18.61 -19.38 -5.98
CA ALA A 109 19.51 -18.34 -6.49
C ALA A 109 19.24 -17.98 -7.97
N ALA A 110 18.77 -18.94 -8.76
CA ALA A 110 18.49 -18.70 -10.19
C ALA A 110 17.23 -17.84 -10.38
N THR A 111 16.18 -18.09 -9.57
CA THR A 111 14.97 -17.29 -9.57
C THR A 111 15.25 -15.86 -9.09
N LEU A 112 16.10 -15.70 -8.04
CA LEU A 112 16.54 -14.40 -7.56
C LEU A 112 17.29 -13.63 -8.65
N ALA A 113 18.26 -14.29 -9.31
CA ALA A 113 19.03 -13.67 -10.40
C ALA A 113 18.12 -13.21 -11.54
N ALA A 114 17.18 -14.05 -11.99
CA ALA A 114 16.24 -13.70 -13.06
C ALA A 114 15.32 -12.52 -12.70
N VAL A 115 14.99 -12.35 -11.43
CA VAL A 115 14.25 -11.18 -10.93
C VAL A 115 15.17 -9.96 -10.87
N GLU A 116 16.42 -10.12 -10.47
CA GLU A 116 17.39 -9.03 -10.37
C GLU A 116 17.78 -8.45 -11.71
N ASP A 117 17.95 -9.28 -12.75
CA ASP A 117 18.28 -8.87 -14.12
C ASP A 117 17.20 -7.97 -14.77
N ARG A 118 15.95 -8.05 -14.27
CA ARG A 118 14.82 -7.25 -14.78
C ARG A 118 14.51 -6.02 -13.95
N ARG A 119 15.40 -5.67 -13.02
CA ARG A 119 15.22 -4.60 -12.07
C ARG A 119 15.74 -3.28 -12.63
N HIS A 120 14.90 -2.25 -12.49
CA HIS A 120 15.25 -0.87 -12.77
C HIS A 120 15.10 -0.04 -11.51
N PHE A 121 16.03 0.88 -11.28
CA PHE A 121 15.96 1.86 -10.22
C PHE A 121 15.62 3.22 -10.83
N VAL A 122 14.47 3.76 -10.44
CA VAL A 122 13.94 5.01 -10.97
C VAL A 122 14.07 6.08 -9.87
N PRO A 123 14.93 7.10 -10.05
CA PRO A 123 14.97 8.23 -9.13
C PRO A 123 13.67 9.04 -9.25
N THR A 124 13.03 9.33 -8.12
CA THR A 124 11.73 10.04 -8.11
C THR A 124 11.80 11.36 -7.39
N ARG A 125 12.40 11.40 -6.23
CA ARG A 125 12.56 12.57 -5.37
C ARG A 125 13.99 12.58 -4.78
N PRO A 126 14.51 13.70 -4.26
CA PRO A 126 15.82 13.71 -3.64
C PRO A 126 16.00 12.60 -2.60
N GLY A 127 16.93 11.69 -2.85
CA GLY A 127 17.24 10.54 -1.99
C GLY A 127 16.19 9.41 -2.02
N VAL A 128 15.26 9.40 -2.98
CA VAL A 128 14.26 8.36 -3.15
C VAL A 128 14.38 7.72 -4.53
N GLU A 129 14.61 6.41 -4.54
CA GLU A 129 14.60 5.58 -5.74
C GLU A 129 13.53 4.51 -5.61
N ILE A 130 12.77 4.32 -6.66
CA ILE A 130 11.72 3.31 -6.77
C ILE A 130 12.20 2.18 -7.65
N ARG A 131 11.98 0.96 -7.19
CA ARG A 131 12.25 -0.21 -7.97
C ARG A 131 11.07 -0.54 -8.87
N ALA A 132 11.36 -0.76 -10.14
CA ALA A 132 10.41 -1.26 -11.12
C ALA A 132 10.95 -2.52 -11.81
N TYR A 133 10.08 -3.44 -12.19
CA TYR A 133 10.41 -4.62 -12.97
C TYR A 133 9.76 -4.53 -14.32
N CYS A 134 10.53 -4.74 -15.38
CA CYS A 134 9.98 -4.92 -16.71
C CYS A 134 9.62 -6.39 -16.93
N VAL A 135 8.37 -6.64 -17.26
CA VAL A 135 7.92 -7.90 -17.86
C VAL A 135 7.85 -7.67 -19.35
N GLU A 136 8.89 -8.10 -20.03
CA GLU A 136 9.08 -7.88 -21.47
C GLU A 136 7.90 -8.41 -22.29
N PRO A 137 7.51 -7.71 -23.36
CA PRO A 137 6.45 -8.15 -24.24
C PRO A 137 6.88 -9.42 -25.02
N ILE A 138 5.92 -10.15 -25.56
CA ILE A 138 6.21 -11.30 -26.45
C ILE A 138 6.76 -10.81 -27.79
N ASP A 139 6.17 -9.73 -28.31
CA ASP A 139 6.65 -9.03 -29.49
C ASP A 139 7.51 -7.85 -29.04
N PRO A 140 8.73 -7.66 -29.57
CA PRO A 140 9.58 -6.52 -29.24
C PRO A 140 8.93 -5.14 -29.43
N ASP A 141 7.91 -5.06 -30.30
CA ASP A 141 7.06 -3.87 -30.47
C ASP A 141 5.71 -4.02 -29.77
N PRO A 142 5.60 -3.64 -28.49
CA PRO A 142 4.37 -3.82 -27.73
C PRO A 142 3.23 -2.95 -28.27
N ARG A 143 2.02 -3.49 -28.21
CA ARG A 143 0.80 -2.77 -28.60
C ARG A 143 0.45 -1.66 -27.60
N PHE A 144 0.84 -1.80 -26.34
CA PHE A 144 0.66 -0.86 -25.25
C PHE A 144 1.69 -1.13 -24.14
N VAL A 145 1.85 -0.15 -23.26
CA VAL A 145 2.66 -0.28 -22.05
C VAL A 145 1.75 -0.14 -20.83
N ALA A 146 1.96 -0.97 -19.82
CA ALA A 146 1.20 -0.94 -18.58
C ALA A 146 2.12 -0.72 -17.39
N VAL A 147 1.75 0.20 -16.47
CA VAL A 147 2.41 0.43 -15.17
C VAL A 147 1.49 -0.07 -14.08
N LEU A 148 1.96 -1.06 -13.30
CA LEU A 148 1.18 -1.78 -12.30
C LEU A 148 1.67 -1.47 -10.89
N VAL A 149 0.76 -0.98 -10.03
CA VAL A 149 1.03 -0.51 -8.68
C VAL A 149 0.28 -1.37 -7.64
N HIS A 150 1.03 -2.06 -6.78
CA HIS A 150 0.50 -3.00 -5.79
C HIS A 150 -0.17 -2.31 -4.59
N GLY A 151 -0.85 -3.11 -3.75
CA GLY A 151 -1.49 -2.68 -2.52
C GLY A 151 -0.54 -2.58 -1.31
N LEU A 152 -1.06 -2.07 -0.18
CA LEU A 152 -0.31 -1.95 1.08
C LEU A 152 0.15 -3.32 1.58
N PHE A 153 1.38 -3.40 2.11
CA PHE A 153 2.04 -4.62 2.59
C PHE A 153 2.21 -5.71 1.52
N ARG A 154 2.30 -5.31 0.26
CA ARG A 154 2.53 -6.18 -0.88
C ARG A 154 3.84 -5.82 -1.59
N SER A 155 4.12 -6.45 -2.69
CA SER A 155 5.20 -6.08 -3.60
C SER A 155 4.73 -6.11 -5.05
N SER A 156 5.52 -5.53 -5.92
CA SER A 156 5.31 -5.55 -7.36
C SER A 156 5.06 -6.95 -7.91
N LEU A 157 5.80 -7.94 -7.40
CA LEU A 157 5.73 -9.34 -7.85
C LEU A 157 4.37 -10.00 -7.58
N GLU A 158 3.53 -9.44 -6.69
CA GLU A 158 2.16 -9.91 -6.52
C GLU A 158 1.33 -9.77 -7.80
N LEU A 159 1.69 -8.81 -8.65
CA LEU A 159 0.97 -8.47 -9.87
C LEU A 159 1.50 -9.20 -11.12
N GLU A 160 2.50 -10.09 -10.94
CA GLU A 160 3.04 -10.88 -12.05
C GLU A 160 1.95 -11.67 -12.82
N PRO A 161 0.92 -12.30 -12.19
CA PRO A 161 -0.17 -12.93 -12.92
C PRO A 161 -0.93 -11.97 -13.84
N VAL A 162 -1.20 -10.75 -13.35
CA VAL A 162 -1.85 -9.70 -14.14
C VAL A 162 -0.94 -9.25 -15.30
N ALA A 163 0.36 -9.08 -15.02
CA ALA A 163 1.33 -8.75 -16.04
C ALA A 163 1.40 -9.82 -17.15
N GLN A 164 1.32 -11.11 -16.80
CA GLN A 164 1.27 -12.18 -17.78
C GLN A 164 -0.03 -12.17 -18.60
N MET A 165 -1.17 -11.84 -18.02
CA MET A 165 -2.43 -11.64 -18.76
C MET A 165 -2.27 -10.51 -19.79
N LEU A 166 -1.77 -9.36 -19.38
CA LEU A 166 -1.53 -8.21 -20.25
C LEU A 166 -0.46 -8.50 -21.32
N ARG A 167 0.61 -9.21 -20.95
CA ARG A 167 1.66 -9.64 -21.88
C ARG A 167 1.14 -10.52 -23.01
N ARG A 168 0.29 -11.50 -22.70
CA ARG A 168 -0.36 -12.35 -23.71
C ARG A 168 -1.22 -11.55 -24.69
N ARG A 169 -1.67 -10.36 -24.29
CA ARG A 169 -2.45 -9.42 -25.11
C ARG A 169 -1.59 -8.38 -25.83
N GLY A 170 -0.27 -8.57 -25.83
CA GLY A 170 0.70 -7.72 -26.54
C GLY A 170 1.18 -6.52 -25.74
N GLY A 171 1.03 -6.54 -24.41
CA GLY A 171 1.53 -5.47 -23.52
C GLY A 171 2.96 -5.71 -23.04
N GLU A 172 3.68 -4.63 -22.81
CA GLU A 172 4.84 -4.57 -21.92
C GLU A 172 4.38 -4.09 -20.54
N CYS A 173 4.83 -4.75 -19.48
CA CYS A 173 4.37 -4.43 -18.13
C CYS A 173 5.52 -4.02 -17.23
N TRP A 174 5.30 -2.93 -16.49
CA TRP A 174 6.22 -2.40 -15.48
C TRP A 174 5.59 -2.51 -14.10
N LEU A 175 6.11 -3.42 -13.28
CA LEU A 175 5.62 -3.68 -11.94
C LEU A 175 6.40 -2.85 -10.95
N VAL A 176 5.72 -1.99 -10.19
CA VAL A 176 6.33 -0.97 -9.33
C VAL A 176 6.27 -1.38 -7.87
N ASP A 177 7.41 -1.47 -7.20
CA ASP A 177 7.45 -1.46 -5.73
C ASP A 177 7.28 -0.03 -5.24
N GLN A 178 6.17 0.28 -4.60
CA GLN A 178 5.95 1.59 -4.00
C GLN A 178 7.01 1.90 -2.93
N CYS A 179 7.22 3.16 -2.64
CA CYS A 179 8.08 3.58 -1.51
C CYS A 179 7.74 2.78 -0.23
N ASN A 180 8.72 2.42 0.56
CA ASN A 180 8.62 1.54 1.74
C ASN A 180 8.34 0.07 1.46
N HIS A 181 8.23 -0.36 0.22
CA HIS A 181 7.97 -1.75 -0.16
C HIS A 181 9.12 -2.33 -0.99
N GLY A 182 9.26 -3.65 -0.94
CA GLY A 182 10.30 -4.36 -1.67
C GLY A 182 11.70 -3.80 -1.45
N SER A 183 12.42 -3.52 -2.53
CA SER A 183 13.74 -2.86 -2.50
C SER A 183 13.70 -1.36 -2.78
N SER A 184 12.52 -0.76 -2.89
CA SER A 184 12.39 0.69 -3.04
C SER A 184 12.82 1.43 -1.78
N SER A 185 13.21 2.69 -1.95
CA SER A 185 13.64 3.58 -0.87
C SER A 185 12.58 3.74 0.22
N ARG A 186 13.03 4.15 1.39
CA ARG A 186 12.17 4.48 2.52
C ARG A 186 11.90 5.97 2.58
N SER A 187 10.67 6.32 2.87
CA SER A 187 10.19 7.67 3.04
C SER A 187 9.04 7.67 4.05
N PRO A 188 8.69 8.78 4.68
CA PRO A 188 7.45 8.84 5.45
C PRO A 188 6.26 8.41 4.61
N PHE A 189 5.47 7.47 5.14
CA PHE A 189 4.27 6.97 4.48
C PHE A 189 3.20 8.06 4.32
N THR A 190 2.67 8.23 3.13
CA THR A 190 1.68 9.27 2.84
C THR A 190 0.37 8.74 2.22
N GLY A 191 0.18 7.43 2.24
CA GLY A 191 -1.08 6.80 1.84
C GLY A 191 -1.47 7.02 0.37
N GLY A 192 -0.50 7.15 -0.52
CA GLY A 192 -0.71 7.39 -1.95
C GLY A 192 -0.32 8.80 -2.41
N LEU A 193 -0.23 9.80 -1.50
CA LEU A 193 0.03 11.19 -1.91
C LEU A 193 1.41 11.35 -2.57
N ARG A 194 2.50 11.05 -1.86
CA ARG A 194 3.85 11.08 -2.44
C ARG A 194 4.14 9.86 -3.31
N GLU A 195 3.49 8.76 -3.04
CA GLU A 195 3.56 7.56 -3.86
C GLU A 195 3.01 7.80 -5.27
N SER A 196 2.13 8.80 -5.45
CA SER A 196 1.70 9.25 -6.78
C SER A 196 2.81 9.97 -7.57
N ASP A 197 3.75 10.65 -6.89
CA ASP A 197 4.95 11.21 -7.55
C ASP A 197 5.84 10.09 -8.08
N ASP A 198 5.92 8.98 -7.33
CA ASP A 198 6.68 7.80 -7.75
C ASP A 198 6.07 7.17 -9.01
N VAL A 199 4.74 7.11 -9.10
CA VAL A 199 4.03 6.63 -10.31
C VAL A 199 4.33 7.52 -11.51
N VAL A 200 4.27 8.84 -11.37
CA VAL A 200 4.63 9.79 -12.45
C VAL A 200 6.05 9.56 -12.93
N ALA A 201 7.02 9.52 -12.01
CA ALA A 201 8.42 9.33 -12.35
C ALA A 201 8.68 7.98 -13.06
N VAL A 202 8.00 6.92 -12.63
CA VAL A 202 8.11 5.61 -13.33
C VAL A 202 7.50 5.68 -14.72
N VAL A 203 6.37 6.37 -14.92
CA VAL A 203 5.80 6.57 -16.26
C VAL A 203 6.76 7.34 -17.17
N ASP A 204 7.36 8.42 -16.67
CA ASP A 204 8.34 9.21 -17.42
C ASP A 204 9.57 8.35 -17.79
N TYR A 205 10.07 7.56 -16.84
CA TYR A 205 11.16 6.62 -17.07
C TYR A 205 10.82 5.59 -18.15
N VAL A 206 9.62 5.02 -18.11
CA VAL A 206 9.15 4.02 -19.07
C VAL A 206 9.01 4.64 -20.47
N ARG A 207 8.47 5.83 -20.57
CA ARG A 207 8.36 6.56 -21.85
C ARG A 207 9.70 6.94 -22.46
N ALA A 208 10.70 7.14 -21.62
CA ALA A 208 12.06 7.40 -22.07
C ALA A 208 12.76 6.16 -22.64
N GLN A 209 12.19 4.95 -22.49
CA GLN A 209 12.74 3.74 -23.08
C GLN A 209 12.52 3.75 -24.61
N PRO A 210 13.45 3.19 -25.37
CA PRO A 210 13.36 3.15 -26.85
C PRO A 210 12.04 2.57 -27.35
N GLY A 211 11.32 3.32 -28.19
CA GLY A 211 10.06 2.89 -28.80
C GLY A 211 8.85 2.83 -27.86
N ARG A 212 8.91 3.49 -26.68
CA ARG A 212 7.82 3.48 -25.69
C ARG A 212 7.07 4.81 -25.58
N ALA A 213 7.64 5.90 -26.06
CA ALA A 213 7.06 7.25 -25.94
C ALA A 213 5.62 7.36 -26.45
N ASP A 214 5.34 6.80 -27.62
CA ASP A 214 4.06 6.91 -28.33
C ASP A 214 3.12 5.71 -28.09
N LYS A 215 3.49 4.76 -27.22
CA LYS A 215 2.64 3.61 -26.95
C LYS A 215 1.46 3.99 -26.04
N PRO A 216 0.25 3.47 -26.31
CA PRO A 216 -0.87 3.62 -25.40
C PRO A 216 -0.48 3.19 -23.98
N LEU A 217 -0.69 4.07 -22.99
CA LEU A 217 -0.33 3.81 -21.60
C LEU A 217 -1.54 3.33 -20.81
N VAL A 218 -1.41 2.21 -20.13
CA VAL A 218 -2.39 1.68 -19.18
C VAL A 218 -1.85 1.83 -17.77
N LEU A 219 -2.61 2.47 -16.88
CA LEU A 219 -2.30 2.53 -15.45
C LEU A 219 -3.16 1.53 -14.68
N PHE A 220 -2.52 0.76 -13.83
CA PHE A 220 -3.16 -0.27 -13.03
C PHE A 220 -2.81 -0.10 -11.56
N GLY A 221 -3.80 0.00 -10.70
CA GLY A 221 -3.62 0.07 -9.25
C GLY A 221 -4.47 -0.96 -8.51
N VAL A 222 -3.92 -1.50 -7.42
CA VAL A 222 -4.66 -2.40 -6.50
C VAL A 222 -4.71 -1.79 -5.11
N SER A 223 -5.89 -1.72 -4.48
CA SER A 223 -6.06 -1.27 -3.10
C SER A 223 -5.38 0.08 -2.88
N LEU A 224 -4.38 0.20 -1.98
CA LEU A 224 -3.61 1.43 -1.79
C LEU A 224 -2.99 1.95 -3.10
N GLY A 225 -2.57 1.07 -4.00
CA GLY A 225 -2.05 1.46 -5.30
C GLY A 225 -3.06 2.21 -6.17
N THR A 226 -4.36 2.03 -5.94
CA THR A 226 -5.41 2.79 -6.62
C THR A 226 -5.38 4.27 -6.26
N ILE A 227 -5.01 4.61 -5.01
CA ILE A 227 -4.84 6.00 -4.58
C ILE A 227 -3.66 6.63 -5.33
N ALA A 228 -2.50 5.96 -5.32
CA ALA A 228 -1.31 6.48 -6.00
C ALA A 228 -1.56 6.69 -7.50
N VAL A 229 -2.23 5.72 -8.16
CA VAL A 229 -2.62 5.83 -9.58
C VAL A 229 -3.60 6.98 -9.78
N ALA A 230 -4.71 7.03 -9.02
CA ALA A 230 -5.71 8.08 -9.17
C ALA A 230 -5.12 9.48 -9.03
N LEU A 231 -4.29 9.71 -7.99
CA LEU A 231 -3.63 11.00 -7.76
C LEU A 231 -2.55 11.34 -8.80
N ALA A 232 -1.99 10.35 -9.50
CA ALA A 232 -1.03 10.56 -10.57
C ALA A 232 -1.70 10.94 -11.90
N LEU A 233 -2.92 10.43 -12.17
CA LEU A 233 -3.63 10.60 -13.44
C LEU A 233 -3.67 12.04 -13.99
N PRO A 234 -3.99 13.08 -13.19
CA PRO A 234 -4.05 14.46 -13.71
C PRO A 234 -2.70 15.02 -14.16
N ARG A 235 -1.59 14.34 -13.82
CA ARG A 235 -0.23 14.79 -14.11
C ARG A 235 0.43 13.98 -15.23
N ILE A 236 -0.27 12.96 -15.74
CA ILE A 236 0.24 12.07 -16.80
C ILE A 236 -0.61 12.26 -18.04
N GLU A 237 -0.03 12.84 -19.08
CA GLU A 237 -0.70 13.01 -20.36
C GLU A 237 -0.80 11.68 -21.12
N GLY A 238 -1.75 11.53 -22.05
CA GLY A 238 -1.83 10.39 -22.96
C GLY A 238 -2.09 9.04 -22.29
N VAL A 239 -2.73 9.02 -21.10
CA VAL A 239 -3.23 7.77 -20.52
C VAL A 239 -4.34 7.22 -21.40
N ALA A 240 -4.18 5.98 -21.85
CA ALA A 240 -5.10 5.32 -22.78
C ALA A 240 -6.14 4.44 -22.09
N GLY A 241 -5.89 4.02 -20.84
CA GLY A 241 -6.82 3.23 -20.05
C GLY A 241 -6.38 3.11 -18.58
N VAL A 242 -7.34 2.86 -17.69
CA VAL A 242 -7.10 2.75 -16.24
C VAL A 242 -7.81 1.52 -15.67
N VAL A 243 -7.11 0.78 -14.81
CA VAL A 243 -7.69 -0.30 -13.99
C VAL A 243 -7.52 0.05 -12.52
N LEU A 244 -8.59 0.05 -11.77
CA LEU A 244 -8.59 0.23 -10.31
C LEU A 244 -9.23 -1.00 -9.67
N ASP A 245 -8.40 -1.89 -9.10
CA ASP A 245 -8.82 -3.10 -8.41
C ASP A 245 -8.95 -2.83 -6.91
N ALA A 246 -10.12 -3.07 -6.34
CA ALA A 246 -10.48 -2.72 -4.97
C ALA A 246 -10.18 -1.24 -4.63
N PRO A 247 -10.69 -0.27 -5.42
CA PRO A 247 -10.38 1.13 -5.24
C PRO A 247 -10.80 1.66 -3.88
N ILE A 248 -10.01 2.62 -3.39
CA ILE A 248 -10.25 3.34 -2.14
C ILE A 248 -10.79 4.72 -2.50
N ASP A 249 -11.94 5.07 -1.94
CA ASP A 249 -12.63 6.34 -2.15
C ASP A 249 -12.03 7.49 -1.31
N ASP A 250 -11.73 7.20 -0.04
CA ASP A 250 -11.21 8.14 0.95
C ASP A 250 -10.18 7.46 1.86
N LEU A 251 -9.00 8.08 2.01
CA LEU A 251 -7.90 7.51 2.79
C LEU A 251 -8.23 7.45 4.29
N THR A 252 -8.92 8.47 4.83
CA THR A 252 -9.29 8.50 6.24
C THR A 252 -10.26 7.38 6.59
N ALA A 253 -11.30 7.20 5.77
CA ALA A 253 -12.26 6.12 5.93
C ALA A 253 -11.58 4.74 5.80
N ALA A 254 -10.67 4.57 4.85
CA ALA A 254 -9.90 3.35 4.69
C ALA A 254 -9.00 3.08 5.91
N ALA A 255 -8.34 4.09 6.46
CA ALA A 255 -7.52 3.96 7.67
C ALA A 255 -8.37 3.52 8.87
N HIS A 256 -9.56 4.09 9.04
CA HIS A 256 -10.51 3.66 10.07
C HIS A 256 -10.91 2.19 9.90
N ARG A 257 -11.26 1.75 8.69
CA ARG A 257 -11.57 0.34 8.39
C ARG A 257 -10.39 -0.58 8.70
N MET A 258 -9.18 -0.20 8.28
CA MET A 258 -7.97 -0.99 8.52
C MET A 258 -7.66 -1.17 10.01
N MET A 259 -7.88 -0.16 10.84
CA MET A 259 -7.62 -0.23 12.28
C MET A 259 -8.68 -1.06 13.04
N THR A 260 -9.88 -1.17 12.51
CA THR A 260 -10.95 -2.00 13.08
C THR A 260 -11.00 -3.41 12.51
N PHE A 261 -10.21 -3.69 11.47
CA PHE A 261 -10.18 -5.00 10.83
C PHE A 261 -9.68 -6.08 11.79
N GLN A 262 -10.52 -7.11 11.99
CA GLN A 262 -10.18 -8.32 12.73
C GLN A 262 -10.25 -9.53 11.80
N ARG A 263 -9.24 -10.40 11.89
CA ARG A 263 -9.32 -11.67 11.17
C ARG A 263 -10.40 -12.56 11.81
N PRO A 264 -11.10 -13.39 11.03
CA PRO A 264 -11.99 -14.38 11.59
C PRO A 264 -11.29 -15.21 12.68
N GLY A 265 -11.89 -15.27 13.87
CA GLY A 265 -11.32 -15.97 15.04
C GLY A 265 -10.36 -15.14 15.90
N ASP A 266 -9.96 -13.93 15.50
CA ASP A 266 -9.16 -13.04 16.37
C ASP A 266 -10.11 -12.27 17.31
N ARG A 267 -10.00 -12.56 18.62
CA ARG A 267 -10.78 -11.90 19.67
C ARG A 267 -9.99 -10.78 20.38
N ARG A 268 -8.81 -10.44 19.90
CA ARG A 268 -7.98 -9.41 20.53
C ARG A 268 -8.53 -8.03 20.21
N SER A 269 -9.05 -7.36 21.22
CA SER A 269 -9.33 -5.93 21.14
C SER A 269 -8.12 -5.14 21.61
N SER A 270 -7.85 -4.02 20.96
CA SER A 270 -6.77 -3.10 21.32
C SER A 270 -7.33 -1.69 21.39
N LEU A 271 -6.73 -0.86 22.24
CA LEU A 271 -7.21 0.51 22.49
C LEU A 271 -7.35 1.32 21.19
N TYR A 272 -6.45 1.10 20.22
CA TYR A 272 -6.49 1.78 18.91
C TYR A 272 -7.72 1.46 18.05
N MET A 273 -8.50 0.43 18.40
CA MET A 273 -9.74 0.07 17.68
C MET A 273 -10.93 0.94 18.09
N TYR A 274 -10.82 1.66 19.21
CA TYR A 274 -11.90 2.45 19.80
C TYR A 274 -11.67 3.95 19.61
N GLU A 275 -12.75 4.72 19.56
CA GLU A 275 -12.69 6.17 19.64
C GLU A 275 -12.49 6.62 21.10
N PRO A 276 -11.76 7.73 21.35
CA PRO A 276 -11.18 8.63 20.35
C PRO A 276 -9.76 8.23 19.89
N TRP A 277 -9.17 7.16 20.41
CA TRP A 277 -7.76 6.80 20.16
C TRP A 277 -7.49 6.51 18.70
N ARG A 278 -8.41 5.85 18.02
CA ARG A 278 -8.30 5.58 16.57
C ARG A 278 -8.13 6.86 15.78
N SER A 279 -9.02 7.83 15.99
CA SER A 279 -8.94 9.14 15.30
C SER A 279 -7.67 9.91 15.68
N LEU A 280 -7.27 9.90 16.94
CA LEU A 280 -6.03 10.53 17.39
C LEU A 280 -4.78 9.90 16.76
N ILE A 281 -4.74 8.57 16.62
CA ILE A 281 -3.64 7.86 15.97
C ILE A 281 -3.60 8.20 14.48
N ILE A 282 -4.73 8.16 13.77
CA ILE A 282 -4.82 8.51 12.35
C ILE A 282 -4.33 9.94 12.11
N THR A 283 -4.78 10.89 12.93
CA THR A 283 -4.30 12.28 12.88
C THR A 283 -2.80 12.36 13.13
N SER A 284 -2.29 11.62 14.11
CA SER A 284 -0.86 11.58 14.44
C SER A 284 0.00 10.98 13.32
N ILE A 285 -0.48 9.95 12.62
CA ILE A 285 0.21 9.40 11.43
C ILE A 285 0.39 10.49 10.38
N GLY A 286 -0.67 11.23 10.06
CA GLY A 286 -0.61 12.35 9.13
C GLY A 286 0.38 13.43 9.57
N ALA A 287 0.30 13.86 10.83
CA ALA A 287 1.20 14.87 11.39
C ALA A 287 2.68 14.45 11.32
N TRP A 288 3.02 13.21 11.68
CA TRP A 288 4.38 12.67 11.58
C TRP A 288 4.86 12.43 10.15
N SER A 289 3.96 12.21 9.22
CA SER A 289 4.26 12.05 7.79
C SER A 289 4.28 13.39 7.05
N GLY A 290 3.85 14.48 7.67
CA GLY A 290 3.84 15.82 7.09
C GLY A 290 2.69 16.05 6.10
N PHE A 291 1.52 15.39 6.29
CA PHE A 291 0.33 15.60 5.47
C PHE A 291 -0.95 15.39 6.29
N SER A 292 -2.09 15.78 5.73
CA SER A 292 -3.41 15.45 6.28
C SER A 292 -4.00 14.26 5.52
N MET A 293 -4.42 13.19 6.20
CA MET A 293 -5.11 12.08 5.53
C MET A 293 -6.42 12.54 4.86
N ALA A 294 -7.11 13.52 5.43
CA ALA A 294 -8.32 14.09 4.87
C ALA A 294 -8.09 14.87 3.56
N SER A 295 -6.84 15.25 3.25
CA SER A 295 -6.51 15.87 1.95
C SER A 295 -6.28 14.86 0.83
N VAL A 296 -6.32 13.56 1.13
CA VAL A 296 -6.14 12.48 0.15
C VAL A 296 -7.50 11.88 -0.18
N SER A 297 -8.12 12.43 -1.21
CA SER A 297 -9.46 12.05 -1.69
C SER A 297 -9.40 11.61 -3.16
N PRO A 298 -9.10 10.33 -3.44
CA PRO A 298 -9.07 9.81 -4.80
C PRO A 298 -10.39 10.01 -5.54
N ILE A 299 -11.51 9.93 -4.84
CA ILE A 299 -12.85 10.08 -5.42
C ILE A 299 -13.06 11.46 -6.05
N GLU A 300 -12.46 12.52 -5.50
CA GLU A 300 -12.54 13.87 -6.09
C GLU A 300 -11.68 13.99 -7.35
N VAL A 301 -10.59 13.23 -7.42
CA VAL A 301 -9.72 13.20 -8.62
C VAL A 301 -10.42 12.45 -9.75
N VAL A 302 -10.96 11.26 -9.47
CA VAL A 302 -11.61 10.44 -10.50
C VAL A 302 -12.88 11.12 -11.05
N ALA A 303 -13.52 11.99 -10.29
CA ALA A 303 -14.67 12.78 -10.74
C ALA A 303 -14.33 13.77 -11.86
N ASN A 304 -13.06 14.09 -12.07
CA ASN A 304 -12.57 15.05 -13.05
C ASN A 304 -11.77 14.41 -14.19
N LEU A 305 -11.81 13.09 -14.32
CA LEU A 305 -11.13 12.39 -15.41
C LEU A 305 -11.80 12.69 -16.77
N PRO A 306 -11.06 12.58 -17.88
CA PRO A 306 -11.63 12.75 -19.22
C PRO A 306 -12.77 11.77 -19.49
N HIS A 307 -13.88 12.23 -20.04
CA HIS A 307 -15.09 11.43 -20.27
C HIS A 307 -14.89 10.22 -21.20
N ASP A 308 -13.90 10.26 -22.06
CA ASP A 308 -13.58 9.23 -23.05
C ASP A 308 -12.46 8.27 -22.59
N LEU A 309 -11.88 8.47 -21.37
CA LEU A 309 -10.87 7.60 -20.82
C LEU A 309 -11.51 6.26 -20.38
N PRO A 310 -11.10 5.11 -20.98
CA PRO A 310 -11.57 3.81 -20.52
C PRO A 310 -11.14 3.50 -19.08
N VAL A 311 -12.09 3.14 -18.23
CA VAL A 311 -11.85 2.79 -16.82
C VAL A 311 -12.52 1.48 -16.49
N LEU A 312 -11.74 0.53 -15.93
CA LEU A 312 -12.23 -0.71 -15.33
C LEU A 312 -12.09 -0.62 -13.82
N LEU A 313 -13.20 -0.78 -13.10
CA LEU A 313 -13.21 -0.99 -11.65
C LEU A 313 -13.45 -2.47 -11.37
N VAL A 314 -12.69 -3.04 -10.42
CA VAL A 314 -12.90 -4.40 -9.93
C VAL A 314 -13.39 -4.35 -8.49
N SER A 315 -14.54 -4.99 -8.23
CA SER A 315 -15.19 -5.05 -6.92
C SER A 315 -15.28 -6.50 -6.45
N GLN A 316 -14.90 -6.75 -5.20
CA GLN A 316 -14.97 -8.06 -4.57
C GLN A 316 -16.05 -8.07 -3.49
N GLY A 317 -16.99 -9.03 -3.55
CA GLY A 317 -18.17 -9.07 -2.69
C GLY A 317 -17.86 -9.35 -1.21
N ARG A 318 -16.75 -10.04 -0.91
CA ARG A 318 -16.27 -10.31 0.46
C ARG A 318 -15.12 -9.39 0.89
N ASP A 319 -15.00 -8.24 0.26
CA ASP A 319 -13.99 -7.25 0.61
C ASP A 319 -14.46 -6.38 1.78
N ASP A 320 -13.79 -6.48 2.92
CA ASP A 320 -14.05 -5.69 4.12
C ASP A 320 -13.13 -4.44 4.25
N ARG A 321 -12.13 -4.29 3.37
CA ARG A 321 -11.22 -3.14 3.33
C ARG A 321 -11.65 -2.09 2.31
N ALA A 322 -12.05 -2.54 1.12
CA ALA A 322 -12.71 -1.77 0.08
C ALA A 322 -14.08 -2.42 -0.24
N PRO A 323 -15.09 -2.29 0.63
CA PRO A 323 -16.38 -2.91 0.45
C PRO A 323 -17.00 -2.53 -0.91
N PRO A 324 -17.88 -3.38 -1.49
CA PRO A 324 -18.52 -3.10 -2.79
C PRO A 324 -19.09 -1.71 -2.89
N ARG A 325 -19.73 -1.20 -1.84
CA ARG A 325 -20.25 0.18 -1.79
C ARG A 325 -19.17 1.25 -2.00
N THR A 326 -17.95 1.03 -1.51
CA THR A 326 -16.83 1.95 -1.75
C THR A 326 -16.49 2.01 -3.24
N VAL A 327 -16.49 0.84 -3.89
CA VAL A 327 -16.22 0.74 -5.34
C VAL A 327 -17.35 1.36 -6.15
N GLU A 328 -18.60 1.13 -5.76
CA GLU A 328 -19.79 1.74 -6.35
C GLU A 328 -19.74 3.28 -6.23
N ASN A 329 -19.36 3.82 -5.07
CA ASN A 329 -19.17 5.27 -4.90
C ASN A 329 -18.17 5.83 -5.91
N VAL A 330 -17.05 5.14 -6.13
CA VAL A 330 -16.04 5.55 -7.13
C VAL A 330 -16.63 5.45 -8.54
N TYR A 331 -17.37 4.38 -8.86
CA TYR A 331 -18.01 4.18 -10.16
C TYR A 331 -19.02 5.30 -10.48
N ASP A 332 -19.84 5.65 -9.50
CA ASP A 332 -20.87 6.70 -9.67
C ASP A 332 -20.25 8.09 -9.87
N ARG A 333 -19.08 8.32 -9.29
CA ARG A 333 -18.35 9.61 -9.44
C ARG A 333 -17.57 9.72 -10.73
N LEU A 334 -17.27 8.62 -11.40
CA LEU A 334 -16.58 8.64 -12.68
C LEU A 334 -17.45 9.35 -13.74
N PRO A 335 -16.92 10.36 -14.46
CA PRO A 335 -17.67 11.14 -15.43
C PRO A 335 -17.92 10.39 -16.76
N GLN A 336 -17.29 9.22 -16.95
CA GLN A 336 -17.35 8.45 -18.18
C GLN A 336 -18.77 7.95 -18.47
N HIS A 337 -19.08 7.80 -19.74
CA HIS A 337 -20.30 7.11 -20.19
C HIS A 337 -20.19 5.60 -19.95
N ALA A 338 -21.31 4.90 -19.91
CA ALA A 338 -21.37 3.46 -19.73
C ALA A 338 -20.55 2.65 -20.76
N ALA A 339 -20.27 3.25 -21.94
CA ALA A 339 -19.41 2.63 -22.95
C ALA A 339 -17.92 2.66 -22.63
N THR A 340 -17.48 3.55 -21.75
CA THR A 340 -16.06 3.77 -21.41
C THR A 340 -15.72 3.42 -19.98
N LYS A 341 -16.70 3.28 -19.07
CA LYS A 341 -16.49 2.76 -17.71
C LYS A 341 -17.13 1.40 -17.52
N GLU A 342 -16.46 0.54 -16.78
CA GLU A 342 -16.94 -0.81 -16.46
C GLU A 342 -16.73 -1.09 -14.97
N LEU A 343 -17.73 -1.68 -14.33
CA LEU A 343 -17.64 -2.25 -12.99
C LEU A 343 -17.77 -3.78 -13.11
N TRP A 344 -16.67 -4.49 -12.87
CA TRP A 344 -16.70 -5.94 -12.77
C TRP A 344 -16.76 -6.36 -11.30
N HIS A 345 -17.91 -6.95 -10.92
CA HIS A 345 -18.16 -7.39 -9.54
C HIS A 345 -17.99 -8.91 -9.42
N VAL A 346 -17.22 -9.36 -8.41
CA VAL A 346 -16.96 -10.77 -8.11
C VAL A 346 -17.49 -11.12 -6.73
N PRO A 347 -18.65 -11.80 -6.60
CA PRO A 347 -19.40 -11.88 -5.35
C PRO A 347 -18.67 -12.56 -4.19
N ASP A 348 -17.96 -13.65 -4.46
CA ASP A 348 -17.45 -14.56 -3.43
C ASP A 348 -15.94 -14.39 -3.12
N VAL A 349 -15.34 -13.35 -3.62
CA VAL A 349 -13.90 -13.09 -3.52
C VAL A 349 -13.61 -12.03 -2.46
N GLY A 350 -12.51 -12.22 -1.72
CA GLY A 350 -12.00 -11.25 -0.74
C GLY A 350 -11.09 -10.19 -1.35
N HIS A 351 -10.64 -9.25 -0.51
CA HIS A 351 -9.86 -8.06 -0.89
C HIS A 351 -8.68 -8.35 -1.82
N ALA A 352 -8.69 -7.75 -3.02
CA ALA A 352 -7.62 -7.78 -4.01
C ALA A 352 -7.19 -9.21 -4.40
N ARG A 353 -8.14 -10.12 -4.57
CA ARG A 353 -7.89 -11.53 -4.88
C ARG A 353 -8.53 -12.00 -6.19
N ALA A 354 -9.29 -11.15 -6.87
CA ALA A 354 -10.06 -11.51 -8.05
C ALA A 354 -9.17 -12.09 -9.18
N PHE A 355 -8.01 -11.50 -9.42
CA PHE A 355 -7.09 -11.99 -10.45
C PHE A 355 -6.48 -13.38 -10.16
N ARG A 356 -6.62 -13.89 -8.93
CA ARG A 356 -6.15 -15.22 -8.51
C ARG A 356 -7.27 -16.24 -8.40
N GLU A 357 -8.43 -15.80 -7.92
CA GLU A 357 -9.56 -16.68 -7.63
C GLU A 357 -10.48 -16.82 -8.85
N GLU A 358 -10.52 -15.79 -9.72
CA GLU A 358 -11.30 -15.74 -10.96
C GLU A 358 -10.43 -15.27 -12.15
N PRO A 359 -9.31 -15.96 -12.45
CA PRO A 359 -8.31 -15.47 -13.42
C PRO A 359 -8.87 -15.34 -14.84
N GLU A 360 -9.78 -16.20 -15.26
CA GLU A 360 -10.39 -16.18 -16.59
C GLU A 360 -11.31 -14.96 -16.75
N GLY A 361 -12.21 -14.74 -15.80
CA GLY A 361 -13.09 -13.56 -15.80
C GLY A 361 -12.30 -12.26 -15.68
N TYR A 362 -11.19 -12.28 -14.94
CA TYR A 362 -10.30 -11.13 -14.82
C TYR A 362 -9.62 -10.80 -16.14
N ASP A 363 -9.08 -11.83 -16.81
CA ASP A 363 -8.42 -11.68 -18.12
C ASP A 363 -9.42 -11.17 -19.19
N GLU A 364 -10.68 -11.64 -19.16
CA GLU A 364 -11.73 -11.13 -20.04
C GLU A 364 -12.09 -9.66 -19.75
N ALA A 365 -12.17 -9.27 -18.48
CA ALA A 365 -12.41 -7.87 -18.09
C ALA A 365 -11.28 -6.95 -18.60
N LEU A 366 -10.03 -7.39 -18.47
CA LEU A 366 -8.88 -6.70 -19.05
C LEU A 366 -8.99 -6.62 -20.58
N ALA A 367 -9.42 -7.69 -21.27
CA ALA A 367 -9.61 -7.70 -22.71
C ALA A 367 -10.63 -6.64 -23.16
N ARG A 368 -11.74 -6.51 -22.45
CA ARG A 368 -12.77 -5.50 -22.75
C ARG A 368 -12.24 -4.07 -22.59
N LEU A 369 -11.43 -3.81 -21.55
CA LEU A 369 -10.75 -2.52 -21.39
C LEU A 369 -9.79 -2.26 -22.56
N LEU A 370 -8.90 -3.24 -22.87
CA LEU A 370 -7.88 -3.10 -23.91
C LEU A 370 -8.48 -2.87 -25.30
N ALA A 371 -9.66 -3.40 -25.58
CA ALA A 371 -10.38 -3.16 -26.83
C ALA A 371 -10.87 -1.71 -27.00
N ARG A 372 -10.92 -0.95 -25.90
CA ARG A 372 -11.40 0.45 -25.85
C ARG A 372 -10.26 1.46 -25.68
N LEU A 373 -8.97 1.04 -25.65
CA LEU A 373 -7.86 1.96 -25.44
C LEU A 373 -7.88 3.10 -26.47
N ARG A 374 -7.64 4.31 -25.98
CA ARG A 374 -7.37 5.47 -26.82
C ARG A 374 -6.11 5.21 -27.65
N ARG A 375 -6.15 5.61 -28.91
CA ARG A 375 -5.02 5.56 -29.83
C ARG A 375 -4.25 6.87 -29.80
#